data_fa2552978fae0340c59d3bdd38a6beca
#
_entry.id   fa2552978fae0340c59d3bdd38a6beca
#
_cell.length_a   1.000
_cell.length_b   1.000
_cell.length_c   1.000
_cell.angle_alpha   90.00
_cell.angle_beta   90.00
_cell.angle_gamma   90.00
#
_symmetry.space_group_name_H-M   'P 1'
#
loop_
_entity.id
_entity.type
_entity.pdbx_description
1 polymer ?
#
loop_
_entity_poly.entity_id
_entity_poly.type
_entity_poly.pdbx_seq_one_letter_code
_entity_poly.pdbx_strand_id
1 'polypeptide(L)'
;MDEFFQPIHTYQVCNVMTANQNNWLRTSWIQRHGAHRVYAEIRFTLRDCNSMPGVSGTCKETFNLYYLQSDRDLGGTTRESQFVKIDTIAADESFTNVDLGVRRLKLNTEVRGVGPLTKRGFYLAFQDIGACIAVVSVRVYYKKCPAMVRNLAAFSEAVTGADSSSLVEVRGECVVHSEERDTPKMYCSAEGEWLVPIGKCVCSAGYEERKDACSERLGNWRALMSVE
;
A
#
# COMPACT_ATOMS: atom_id res chain seq x y z
N MET A 1 25.04 6.30 -7.03
CA MET A 1 24.69 7.44 -6.17
C MET A 1 23.33 7.97 -6.63
N ASP A 2 22.49 8.42 -5.72
CA ASP A 2 21.25 9.10 -6.06
C ASP A 2 21.50 10.57 -6.50
N GLU A 3 20.42 11.32 -6.71
CA GLU A 3 20.49 12.74 -7.08
C GLU A 3 21.13 13.65 -6.01
N PHE A 4 21.24 13.14 -4.76
CA PHE A 4 21.89 13.80 -3.62
C PHE A 4 23.31 13.30 -3.36
N PHE A 5 23.91 12.54 -4.29
CA PHE A 5 25.23 11.91 -4.18
C PHE A 5 25.38 10.90 -3.03
N GLN A 6 24.28 10.36 -2.52
CA GLN A 6 24.30 9.31 -1.51
C GLN A 6 24.53 7.94 -2.16
N PRO A 7 25.31 7.03 -1.54
CA PRO A 7 25.47 5.66 -2.03
C PRO A 7 24.11 4.94 -1.98
N ILE A 8 23.75 4.28 -3.08
CA ILE A 8 22.54 3.47 -3.18
C ILE A 8 22.95 2.02 -3.26
N HIS A 9 22.34 1.16 -2.41
CA HIS A 9 22.41 -0.27 -2.58
C HIS A 9 21.40 -0.69 -3.66
N THR A 10 21.83 -1.54 -4.59
CA THR A 10 20.98 -2.04 -5.66
C THR A 10 21.09 -3.55 -5.77
N TYR A 11 19.98 -4.19 -6.10
CA TYR A 11 19.92 -5.61 -6.46
C TYR A 11 19.86 -5.72 -7.99
N GLN A 12 20.99 -6.04 -8.60
CA GLN A 12 21.07 -6.23 -10.05
C GLN A 12 20.46 -7.57 -10.45
N VAL A 13 19.59 -7.56 -11.46
CA VAL A 13 18.83 -8.72 -11.94
C VAL A 13 19.14 -8.98 -13.42
N CYS A 14 20.41 -8.89 -13.81
CA CYS A 14 20.82 -9.15 -15.18
C CYS A 14 22.23 -9.69 -15.30
N ASN A 15 22.48 -10.31 -16.45
CA ASN A 15 23.83 -10.60 -16.95
C ASN A 15 23.94 -10.03 -18.37
N VAL A 16 24.47 -8.83 -18.49
CA VAL A 16 24.52 -8.07 -19.76
C VAL A 16 25.33 -8.74 -20.88
N MET A 17 26.14 -9.74 -20.56
CA MET A 17 27.02 -10.42 -21.53
C MET A 17 26.39 -11.68 -22.16
N THR A 18 25.19 -12.06 -21.70
CA THR A 18 24.53 -13.30 -22.15
C THR A 18 23.23 -13.00 -22.84
N ALA A 19 23.01 -13.57 -24.03
CA ALA A 19 21.72 -13.50 -24.73
C ALA A 19 20.65 -14.38 -24.04
N ASN A 20 19.38 -14.15 -24.38
CA ASN A 20 18.23 -14.91 -23.88
C ASN A 20 18.14 -14.97 -22.33
N GLN A 21 18.19 -13.82 -21.70
CA GLN A 21 18.12 -13.67 -20.26
C GLN A 21 16.79 -14.17 -19.69
N ASN A 22 16.87 -14.88 -18.57
CA ASN A 22 15.73 -15.23 -17.70
C ASN A 22 16.22 -15.23 -16.24
N ASN A 23 16.41 -14.02 -15.70
CA ASN A 23 16.91 -13.83 -14.34
C ASN A 23 15.75 -13.53 -13.40
N TRP A 24 15.77 -14.11 -12.21
CA TRP A 24 14.76 -13.95 -11.20
C TRP A 24 15.34 -13.44 -9.89
N LEU A 25 14.75 -12.39 -9.36
CA LEU A 25 14.97 -11.90 -8.00
C LEU A 25 13.67 -12.04 -7.22
N ARG A 26 13.72 -12.65 -6.06
CA ARG A 26 12.55 -12.86 -5.21
C ARG A 26 12.76 -12.22 -3.85
N THR A 27 11.70 -11.65 -3.26
CA THR A 27 11.71 -11.18 -1.87
C THR A 27 11.76 -12.36 -0.88
N SER A 28 12.03 -12.08 0.38
CA SER A 28 11.64 -12.97 1.48
C SER A 28 10.11 -13.10 1.54
N TRP A 29 9.62 -14.07 2.33
CA TRP A 29 8.18 -14.21 2.57
C TRP A 29 7.64 -13.01 3.35
N ILE A 30 6.54 -12.43 2.88
CA ILE A 30 5.91 -11.23 3.42
C ILE A 30 4.56 -11.63 3.99
N GLN A 31 4.35 -11.39 5.28
CA GLN A 31 3.07 -11.61 5.93
C GLN A 31 2.06 -10.53 5.51
N ARG A 32 0.82 -10.92 5.17
CA ARG A 32 -0.21 -9.96 4.71
C ARG A 32 -0.93 -9.18 5.80
N HIS A 33 -0.78 -9.57 7.08
CA HIS A 33 -1.41 -8.91 8.23
C HIS A 33 -2.93 -8.66 8.08
N GLY A 34 -3.66 -9.62 7.51
CA GLY A 34 -5.10 -9.51 7.28
C GLY A 34 -5.49 -8.71 6.03
N ALA A 35 -4.56 -8.05 5.36
CA ALA A 35 -4.85 -7.30 4.14
C ALA A 35 -5.29 -8.23 2.99
N HIS A 36 -6.37 -7.88 2.29
CA HIS A 36 -6.84 -8.59 1.11
C HIS A 36 -6.17 -8.10 -0.17
N ARG A 37 -5.66 -6.87 -0.14
CA ARG A 37 -4.90 -6.24 -1.20
C ARG A 37 -3.74 -5.45 -0.60
N VAL A 38 -2.58 -5.54 -1.22
CA VAL A 38 -1.40 -4.74 -0.87
C VAL A 38 -0.93 -3.97 -2.09
N TYR A 39 -0.08 -3.00 -1.87
CA TYR A 39 0.57 -2.21 -2.92
C TYR A 39 2.07 -2.40 -2.81
N ALA A 40 2.70 -2.69 -3.94
CA ALA A 40 4.14 -2.76 -4.07
C ALA A 40 4.63 -1.50 -4.78
N GLU A 41 5.33 -0.63 -4.04
CA GLU A 41 6.06 0.51 -4.58
C GLU A 41 7.48 0.05 -4.86
N ILE A 42 7.89 0.12 -6.12
CA ILE A 42 9.16 -0.40 -6.61
C ILE A 42 9.97 0.78 -7.11
N ARG A 43 11.15 0.98 -6.53
CA ARG A 43 12.13 1.94 -7.03
C ARG A 43 13.24 1.17 -7.73
N PHE A 44 13.51 1.52 -8.96
CA PHE A 44 14.46 0.80 -9.80
C PHE A 44 15.16 1.75 -10.78
N THR A 45 16.25 1.28 -11.31
CA THR A 45 16.92 1.89 -12.44
C THR A 45 17.10 0.85 -13.56
N LEU A 46 17.16 1.31 -14.78
CA LEU A 46 17.25 0.47 -15.95
C LEU A 46 18.23 1.10 -16.94
N ARG A 47 19.04 0.26 -17.59
CA ARG A 47 20.02 0.71 -18.56
C ARG A 47 19.38 0.85 -19.94
N ASP A 48 19.67 1.96 -20.62
CA ASP A 48 19.30 2.20 -22.02
C ASP A 48 19.88 1.12 -22.94
N CYS A 49 19.03 0.52 -23.74
CA CYS A 49 19.41 -0.49 -24.73
C CYS A 49 20.46 0.00 -25.73
N ASN A 50 20.34 1.24 -26.18
CA ASN A 50 21.27 1.82 -27.16
C ASN A 50 22.67 2.06 -26.58
N SER A 51 22.80 2.06 -25.26
CA SER A 51 24.07 2.25 -24.56
C SER A 51 24.82 0.94 -24.32
N MET A 52 24.28 -0.22 -24.73
CA MET A 52 24.87 -1.53 -24.57
C MET A 52 25.49 -2.02 -25.87
N PRO A 53 26.83 -2.01 -26.04
CA PRO A 53 27.47 -2.48 -27.24
C PRO A 53 27.34 -4.01 -27.39
N GLY A 54 26.98 -4.48 -28.56
CA GLY A 54 26.98 -5.91 -28.91
C GLY A 54 25.71 -6.69 -28.58
N VAL A 55 24.65 -6.05 -28.05
CA VAL A 55 23.37 -6.70 -27.76
C VAL A 55 22.33 -6.30 -28.80
N SER A 56 22.57 -6.68 -30.04
CA SER A 56 21.61 -6.44 -31.13
C SER A 56 20.38 -7.34 -30.99
N GLY A 57 19.21 -6.75 -30.83
CA GLY A 57 17.91 -7.41 -30.98
C GLY A 57 17.30 -8.09 -29.77
N THR A 58 17.98 -8.19 -28.62
CA THR A 58 17.44 -8.86 -27.40
C THR A 58 17.25 -7.95 -26.21
N CYS A 59 17.72 -6.71 -26.25
CA CYS A 59 17.54 -5.77 -25.15
C CYS A 59 16.08 -5.29 -25.07
N LYS A 60 15.57 -5.20 -23.86
CA LYS A 60 14.25 -4.68 -23.53
C LYS A 60 14.38 -3.62 -22.45
N GLU A 61 13.44 -2.70 -22.41
CA GLU A 61 13.35 -1.68 -21.34
C GLU A 61 12.17 -1.95 -20.43
N THR A 62 11.83 -3.24 -20.26
CA THR A 62 10.73 -3.71 -19.43
C THR A 62 11.13 -4.96 -18.66
N PHE A 63 10.57 -5.13 -17.48
CA PHE A 63 10.67 -6.36 -16.71
C PHE A 63 9.29 -6.80 -16.21
N ASN A 64 9.18 -8.04 -15.76
CA ASN A 64 7.93 -8.59 -15.27
C ASN A 64 7.91 -8.63 -13.75
N LEU A 65 6.77 -8.25 -13.17
CA LEU A 65 6.46 -8.37 -11.76
C LEU A 65 5.50 -9.53 -11.54
N TYR A 66 5.81 -10.39 -10.57
CA TYR A 66 5.02 -11.56 -10.20
C TYR A 66 4.77 -11.62 -8.69
N TYR A 67 3.81 -12.43 -8.27
CA TYR A 67 3.61 -12.81 -6.89
C TYR A 67 3.29 -14.30 -6.74
N LEU A 68 3.55 -14.83 -5.54
CA LEU A 68 3.19 -16.19 -5.14
C LEU A 68 2.64 -16.16 -3.73
N GLN A 69 1.41 -16.61 -3.52
CA GLN A 69 0.81 -16.70 -2.20
C GLN A 69 1.13 -18.02 -1.50
N SER A 70 1.38 -17.96 -0.19
CA SER A 70 1.65 -19.13 0.64
C SER A 70 1.20 -18.92 2.08
N ASP A 71 0.77 -20.02 2.74
CA ASP A 71 0.40 -19.98 4.16
C ASP A 71 1.63 -20.07 5.10
N ARG A 72 2.83 -20.32 4.55
CA ARG A 72 4.10 -20.39 5.27
C ARG A 72 5.24 -19.98 4.37
N ASP A 73 6.38 -19.67 4.98
CA ASP A 73 7.62 -19.49 4.23
C ASP A 73 8.04 -20.82 3.57
N LEU A 74 8.24 -20.79 2.25
CA LEU A 74 8.65 -21.93 1.43
C LEU A 74 10.18 -22.03 1.28
N GLY A 75 10.93 -21.07 1.84
CA GLY A 75 12.38 -21.01 1.71
C GLY A 75 12.82 -21.05 0.24
N GLY A 76 13.81 -21.86 -0.08
CA GLY A 76 14.35 -22.04 -1.44
C GLY A 76 13.55 -22.97 -2.36
N THR A 77 12.40 -23.49 -1.93
CA THR A 77 11.64 -24.52 -2.68
C THR A 77 10.64 -23.95 -3.70
N THR A 78 10.60 -22.63 -3.90
CA THR A 78 9.69 -22.00 -4.88
C THR A 78 10.19 -22.26 -6.31
N ARG A 79 9.23 -22.47 -7.23
CA ARG A 79 9.48 -22.63 -8.67
C ARG A 79 8.86 -21.50 -9.44
N GLU A 80 9.48 -21.06 -10.53
CA GLU A 80 9.00 -19.98 -11.40
C GLU A 80 7.55 -20.19 -11.86
N SER A 81 7.20 -21.42 -12.22
CA SER A 81 5.86 -21.81 -12.69
C SER A 81 4.73 -21.61 -11.65
N GLN A 82 5.07 -21.40 -10.39
CA GLN A 82 4.09 -21.16 -9.32
C GLN A 82 3.70 -19.69 -9.18
N PHE A 83 4.49 -18.79 -9.78
CA PHE A 83 4.26 -17.36 -9.69
C PHE A 83 3.21 -16.89 -10.70
N VAL A 84 2.34 -16.01 -10.23
CA VAL A 84 1.32 -15.36 -11.05
C VAL A 84 1.83 -13.98 -11.45
N LYS A 85 1.77 -13.68 -12.75
CA LYS A 85 2.17 -12.37 -13.25
C LYS A 85 1.21 -11.29 -12.81
N ILE A 86 1.76 -10.20 -12.27
CA ILE A 86 1.00 -8.99 -11.93
C ILE A 86 0.98 -8.07 -13.14
N ASP A 87 2.16 -7.69 -13.63
CA ASP A 87 2.30 -6.74 -14.73
C ASP A 87 3.67 -6.82 -15.42
N THR A 88 3.78 -6.17 -16.56
CA THR A 88 5.05 -5.81 -17.18
C THR A 88 5.31 -4.33 -16.90
N ILE A 89 6.43 -4.04 -16.27
CA ILE A 89 6.82 -2.69 -15.86
C ILE A 89 7.84 -2.14 -16.87
N ALA A 90 7.55 -0.96 -17.40
CA ALA A 90 8.47 -0.20 -18.23
C ALA A 90 9.16 0.89 -17.40
N ALA A 91 10.35 1.30 -17.83
CA ALA A 91 11.01 2.46 -17.28
C ALA A 91 10.57 3.73 -18.03
N ASP A 92 10.26 4.78 -17.28
CA ASP A 92 10.05 6.11 -17.86
C ASP A 92 11.38 6.74 -18.27
N GLU A 93 12.41 6.46 -17.48
CA GLU A 93 13.77 6.91 -17.73
C GLU A 93 14.78 5.76 -17.63
N SER A 94 15.65 5.65 -18.63
CA SER A 94 16.79 4.75 -18.64
C SER A 94 18.10 5.54 -18.56
N PHE A 95 19.15 4.95 -18.00
CA PHE A 95 20.47 5.58 -17.89
C PHE A 95 21.40 5.13 -19.00
N THR A 96 22.24 6.06 -19.48
CA THR A 96 23.24 5.84 -20.53
C THR A 96 24.65 5.71 -19.93
N ASN A 97 25.64 5.42 -20.78
CA ASN A 97 27.05 5.44 -20.38
C ASN A 97 27.52 6.84 -19.94
N VAL A 98 26.90 7.91 -20.45
CA VAL A 98 27.20 9.30 -20.05
C VAL A 98 26.74 9.52 -18.60
N ASP A 99 25.54 9.06 -18.26
CA ASP A 99 25.01 9.13 -16.90
C ASP A 99 25.88 8.37 -15.89
N LEU A 100 26.45 7.23 -16.30
CA LEU A 100 27.42 6.49 -15.49
C LEU A 100 28.72 7.29 -15.27
N GLY A 101 29.16 8.04 -16.27
CA GLY A 101 30.35 8.92 -16.17
C GLY A 101 30.16 10.02 -15.13
N VAL A 102 28.97 10.59 -15.00
CA VAL A 102 28.60 11.58 -13.97
C VAL A 102 28.12 10.93 -12.65
N ARG A 103 28.08 9.59 -12.57
CA ARG A 103 27.63 8.80 -11.41
C ARG A 103 26.22 9.14 -10.95
N ARG A 104 25.34 9.55 -11.85
CA ARG A 104 23.97 9.92 -11.59
C ARG A 104 23.02 8.88 -12.16
N LEU A 105 22.35 8.14 -11.29
CA LEU A 105 21.35 7.15 -11.72
C LEU A 105 19.96 7.79 -11.77
N LYS A 106 19.25 7.54 -12.85
CA LYS A 106 17.83 7.89 -13.01
C LYS A 106 16.99 6.82 -12.32
N LEU A 107 16.19 7.23 -11.35
CA LEU A 107 15.33 6.34 -10.56
C LEU A 107 13.90 6.43 -11.06
N ASN A 108 13.35 5.28 -11.40
CA ASN A 108 11.93 5.11 -11.68
C ASN A 108 11.22 4.66 -10.41
N THR A 109 9.96 5.08 -10.24
CA THR A 109 9.11 4.63 -9.14
C THR A 109 7.77 4.18 -9.71
N GLU A 110 7.44 2.91 -9.51
CA GLU A 110 6.20 2.31 -9.96
C GLU A 110 5.43 1.69 -8.82
N VAL A 111 4.12 1.84 -8.82
CA VAL A 111 3.23 1.24 -7.81
C VAL A 111 2.27 0.28 -8.48
N ARG A 112 2.20 -0.95 -7.96
CA ARG A 112 1.26 -1.97 -8.44
C ARG A 112 0.47 -2.58 -7.30
N GLY A 113 -0.83 -2.75 -7.52
CA GLY A 113 -1.70 -3.48 -6.61
C GLY A 113 -1.50 -4.99 -6.75
N VAL A 114 -1.41 -5.67 -5.63
CA VAL A 114 -1.22 -7.13 -5.54
C VAL A 114 -2.39 -7.73 -4.76
N GLY A 115 -3.16 -8.58 -5.41
CA GLY A 115 -4.33 -9.24 -4.83
C GLY A 115 -5.25 -9.84 -5.90
N PRO A 116 -6.33 -10.52 -5.47
CA PRO A 116 -6.74 -10.73 -4.07
C PRO A 116 -5.81 -11.68 -3.30
N LEU A 117 -5.48 -11.32 -2.05
CA LEU A 117 -4.65 -12.15 -1.17
C LEU A 117 -5.53 -12.95 -0.22
N THR A 118 -5.44 -14.28 -0.30
CA THR A 118 -6.23 -15.22 0.50
C THR A 118 -5.38 -16.04 1.48
N LYS A 119 -4.08 -16.21 1.17
CA LYS A 119 -3.13 -16.95 2.02
C LYS A 119 -2.55 -16.07 3.11
N ARG A 120 -1.82 -16.64 4.06
CA ARG A 120 -1.23 -15.92 5.20
C ARG A 120 -0.12 -14.93 4.81
N GLY A 121 0.52 -15.15 3.67
CA GLY A 121 1.55 -14.28 3.14
C GLY A 121 1.84 -14.56 1.67
N PHE A 122 2.86 -13.91 1.15
CA PHE A 122 3.22 -13.96 -0.27
C PHE A 122 4.69 -13.60 -0.49
N TYR A 123 5.15 -13.86 -1.70
CA TYR A 123 6.42 -13.37 -2.25
C TYR A 123 6.14 -12.46 -3.42
N LEU A 124 7.01 -11.49 -3.65
CA LEU A 124 7.13 -10.78 -4.91
C LEU A 124 8.35 -11.31 -5.66
N ALA A 125 8.27 -11.33 -6.98
CA ALA A 125 9.39 -11.70 -7.83
C ALA A 125 9.49 -10.78 -9.04
N PHE A 126 10.71 -10.48 -9.42
CA PHE A 126 11.11 -9.63 -10.53
C PHE A 126 11.84 -10.50 -11.53
N GLN A 127 11.31 -10.57 -12.77
CA GLN A 127 11.92 -11.33 -13.84
C GLN A 127 12.49 -10.37 -14.87
N ASP A 128 13.78 -10.44 -15.07
CA ASP A 128 14.46 -9.81 -16.19
C ASP A 128 14.58 -10.78 -17.37
N ILE A 129 14.11 -10.32 -18.54
CA ILE A 129 14.18 -11.04 -19.80
C ILE A 129 15.00 -10.26 -20.85
N GLY A 130 15.99 -9.49 -20.41
CA GLY A 130 16.89 -8.73 -21.25
C GLY A 130 16.89 -7.22 -21.02
N ALA A 131 16.35 -6.74 -19.89
CA ALA A 131 16.26 -5.30 -19.58
C ALA A 131 17.42 -4.77 -18.74
N CYS A 132 18.20 -5.63 -18.12
CA CYS A 132 19.23 -5.22 -17.14
C CYS A 132 18.73 -4.21 -16.12
N ILE A 133 17.83 -4.65 -15.27
CA ILE A 133 17.30 -3.86 -14.17
C ILE A 133 18.17 -3.95 -12.92
N ALA A 134 18.17 -2.87 -12.13
CA ALA A 134 18.66 -2.86 -10.78
C ALA A 134 17.58 -2.34 -9.85
N VAL A 135 17.06 -3.19 -8.98
CA VAL A 135 16.06 -2.84 -7.98
C VAL A 135 16.75 -2.13 -6.82
N VAL A 136 16.26 -0.94 -6.46
CA VAL A 136 16.81 -0.11 -5.38
C VAL A 136 16.05 -0.37 -4.09
N SER A 137 14.72 -0.35 -4.14
CA SER A 137 13.89 -0.65 -2.98
C SER A 137 12.53 -1.18 -3.41
N VAL A 138 11.95 -1.99 -2.54
CA VAL A 138 10.57 -2.47 -2.64
C VAL A 138 9.89 -2.17 -1.32
N ARG A 139 8.87 -1.30 -1.36
CA ARG A 139 8.03 -0.99 -0.21
C ARG A 139 6.68 -1.64 -0.42
N VAL A 140 6.27 -2.46 0.54
CA VAL A 140 4.96 -3.10 0.52
C VAL A 140 4.10 -2.49 1.62
N TYR A 141 2.89 -2.08 1.26
CA TYR A 141 1.94 -1.48 2.19
C TYR A 141 0.50 -1.85 1.82
N TYR A 142 -0.40 -1.67 2.75
CA TYR A 142 -1.84 -1.74 2.52
C TYR A 142 -2.51 -0.46 3.02
N LYS A 143 -3.73 -0.22 2.54
CA LYS A 143 -4.53 0.93 2.93
C LYS A 143 -5.51 0.54 4.02
N LYS A 144 -5.78 1.45 4.93
CA LYS A 144 -6.81 1.30 5.97
C LYS A 144 -7.46 2.63 6.27
N CYS A 145 -8.71 2.60 6.67
CA CYS A 145 -9.38 3.74 7.28
C CYS A 145 -9.00 3.81 8.77
N PRO A 146 -8.55 4.96 9.28
CA PRO A 146 -8.17 5.11 10.68
C PRO A 146 -9.38 5.06 11.61
N ALA A 147 -9.18 4.65 12.86
CA ALA A 147 -10.21 4.77 13.89
C ALA A 147 -10.60 6.25 14.09
N MET A 148 -11.89 6.53 14.25
CA MET A 148 -12.39 7.89 14.46
C MET A 148 -13.73 7.92 15.19
N VAL A 149 -14.08 9.08 15.72
CA VAL A 149 -15.42 9.37 16.24
C VAL A 149 -16.13 10.32 15.28
N ARG A 150 -17.38 10.01 14.97
CA ARG A 150 -18.23 10.85 14.13
C ARG A 150 -19.71 10.67 14.51
N ASN A 151 -20.48 11.77 14.57
CA ASN A 151 -21.89 11.75 14.97
C ASN A 151 -22.12 11.01 16.31
N LEU A 152 -21.27 11.24 17.30
CA LEU A 152 -21.27 10.60 18.62
C LEU A 152 -21.12 9.05 18.57
N ALA A 153 -20.60 8.52 17.48
CA ALA A 153 -20.25 7.10 17.34
C ALA A 153 -18.76 6.91 17.08
N ALA A 154 -18.14 5.98 17.80
CA ALA A 154 -16.76 5.56 17.60
C ALA A 154 -16.70 4.44 16.55
N PHE A 155 -15.87 4.61 15.53
CA PHE A 155 -15.60 3.64 14.49
C PHE A 155 -14.19 3.10 14.65
N SER A 156 -14.05 1.78 14.67
CA SER A 156 -12.75 1.13 14.68
C SER A 156 -12.05 1.27 13.33
N GLU A 157 -10.73 1.10 13.32
CA GLU A 157 -10.00 1.05 12.05
C GLU A 157 -10.47 -0.13 11.17
N ALA A 158 -10.45 0.06 9.86
CA ALA A 158 -10.82 -0.97 8.91
C ALA A 158 -9.79 -1.09 7.77
N VAL A 159 -9.37 -2.32 7.50
CA VAL A 159 -8.53 -2.62 6.33
C VAL A 159 -9.40 -2.61 5.08
N THR A 160 -8.90 -2.03 4.00
CA THR A 160 -9.62 -1.95 2.72
C THR A 160 -9.91 -3.33 2.12
N GLY A 161 -10.98 -3.42 1.33
CA GLY A 161 -11.37 -4.65 0.67
C GLY A 161 -10.40 -5.11 -0.44
N ALA A 162 -10.75 -6.23 -1.08
CA ALA A 162 -9.89 -6.88 -2.08
C ALA A 162 -9.84 -6.12 -3.42
N ASP A 163 -10.94 -5.48 -3.80
CA ASP A 163 -11.10 -4.84 -5.10
C ASP A 163 -11.10 -3.31 -4.98
N SER A 164 -10.83 -2.64 -6.08
CA SER A 164 -10.86 -1.17 -6.16
C SER A 164 -12.26 -0.56 -5.96
N SER A 165 -13.31 -1.34 -6.09
CA SER A 165 -14.70 -0.94 -5.86
C SER A 165 -15.26 -1.43 -4.52
N SER A 166 -14.49 -2.19 -3.75
CA SER A 166 -14.94 -2.75 -2.47
C SER A 166 -15.17 -1.64 -1.43
N LEU A 167 -16.28 -1.77 -0.70
CA LEU A 167 -16.60 -0.97 0.47
C LEU A 167 -16.69 -1.88 1.68
N VAL A 168 -15.95 -1.56 2.73
CA VAL A 168 -15.98 -2.31 4.00
C VAL A 168 -16.88 -1.57 4.97
N GLU A 169 -18.03 -2.17 5.32
CA GLU A 169 -18.94 -1.62 6.32
C GLU A 169 -18.37 -1.81 7.72
N VAL A 170 -18.40 -0.73 8.50
CA VAL A 170 -18.05 -0.73 9.92
C VAL A 170 -19.22 -0.13 10.70
N ARG A 171 -19.74 -0.87 11.67
CA ARG A 171 -20.71 -0.38 12.64
C ARG A 171 -20.00 0.44 13.70
N GLY A 172 -20.54 1.62 14.01
CA GLY A 172 -20.06 2.47 15.10
C GLY A 172 -20.67 2.06 16.44
N GLU A 173 -19.95 2.35 17.50
CA GLU A 173 -20.40 2.22 18.89
C GLU A 173 -20.64 3.61 19.48
N CYS A 174 -21.79 3.83 20.10
CA CYS A 174 -22.12 5.12 20.72
C CYS A 174 -21.08 5.48 21.80
N VAL A 175 -20.65 6.75 21.82
CA VAL A 175 -19.74 7.26 22.85
C VAL A 175 -20.43 7.26 24.23
N VAL A 176 -19.63 7.38 25.27
CA VAL A 176 -20.12 7.42 26.66
C VAL A 176 -21.18 8.52 26.83
N HIS A 177 -22.24 8.22 27.55
CA HIS A 177 -23.42 9.11 27.77
C HIS A 177 -24.19 9.46 26.49
N SER A 178 -24.15 8.57 25.50
CA SER A 178 -25.00 8.67 24.31
C SER A 178 -25.72 7.36 24.03
N GLU A 179 -26.79 7.43 23.27
CA GLU A 179 -27.64 6.30 22.88
C GLU A 179 -27.87 6.28 21.37
N GLU A 180 -28.06 5.09 20.82
CA GLU A 180 -28.32 4.90 19.39
C GLU A 180 -29.71 5.44 19.04
N ARG A 181 -29.76 6.42 18.13
CA ARG A 181 -30.98 6.87 17.54
C ARG A 181 -31.29 6.12 16.25
N ASP A 182 -30.28 6.06 15.38
CA ASP A 182 -30.28 5.27 14.16
C ASP A 182 -28.93 4.55 14.09
N THR A 183 -28.91 3.29 13.69
CA THR A 183 -27.69 2.45 13.69
C THR A 183 -26.53 3.16 12.97
N PRO A 184 -25.49 3.56 13.71
CA PRO A 184 -24.37 4.28 13.12
C PRO A 184 -23.48 3.31 12.33
N LYS A 185 -23.20 3.65 11.08
CA LYS A 185 -22.28 2.90 10.23
C LYS A 185 -21.56 3.78 9.24
N MET A 186 -20.36 3.38 8.88
CA MET A 186 -19.53 4.00 7.84
C MET A 186 -18.97 2.94 6.91
N TYR A 187 -18.57 3.36 5.73
CA TYR A 187 -17.94 2.51 4.74
C TYR A 187 -16.51 2.98 4.48
N CYS A 188 -15.56 2.07 4.61
CA CYS A 188 -14.18 2.31 4.23
C CYS A 188 -14.00 2.00 2.74
N SER A 189 -13.58 2.98 1.96
CA SER A 189 -13.31 2.84 0.53
C SER A 189 -12.01 2.08 0.26
N ALA A 190 -11.83 1.62 -0.97
CA ALA A 190 -10.59 0.99 -1.40
C ALA A 190 -9.34 1.90 -1.32
N GLU A 191 -9.56 3.23 -1.24
CA GLU A 191 -8.48 4.21 -1.09
C GLU A 191 -8.07 4.44 0.38
N GLY A 192 -8.77 3.81 1.34
CA GLY A 192 -8.51 3.97 2.77
C GLY A 192 -9.15 5.24 3.33
N GLU A 193 -10.22 5.70 2.70
CA GLU A 193 -10.97 6.88 3.10
C GLU A 193 -12.37 6.49 3.58
N TRP A 194 -12.81 7.12 4.67
CA TRP A 194 -14.15 6.97 5.16
C TRP A 194 -15.14 7.72 4.28
N LEU A 195 -16.24 7.05 3.91
CA LEU A 195 -17.37 7.70 3.28
C LEU A 195 -18.28 8.35 4.33
N VAL A 196 -19.32 9.04 3.85
CA VAL A 196 -20.28 9.76 4.70
C VAL A 196 -20.94 8.79 5.70
N PRO A 197 -20.99 9.13 7.00
CA PRO A 197 -21.63 8.30 8.02
C PRO A 197 -23.14 8.21 7.80
N ILE A 198 -23.69 7.03 8.07
CA ILE A 198 -25.12 6.75 8.09
C ILE A 198 -25.52 6.51 9.53
N GLY A 199 -26.66 7.04 9.96
CA GLY A 199 -27.10 6.95 11.34
C GLY A 199 -26.30 7.86 12.29
N LYS A 200 -26.72 7.87 13.54
CA LYS A 200 -26.10 8.68 14.59
C LYS A 200 -26.47 8.22 15.99
N CYS A 201 -25.66 8.56 16.94
CA CYS A 201 -26.01 8.56 18.35
C CYS A 201 -26.45 9.97 18.79
N VAL A 202 -27.13 10.04 19.90
CA VAL A 202 -27.56 11.29 20.55
C VAL A 202 -27.19 11.23 22.02
N CYS A 203 -26.86 12.37 22.61
CA CYS A 203 -26.56 12.40 24.03
C CYS A 203 -27.79 12.04 24.87
N SER A 204 -27.56 11.24 25.90
CA SER A 204 -28.57 10.88 26.91
C SER A 204 -29.06 12.10 27.68
N ALA A 205 -30.22 11.99 28.33
CA ALA A 205 -30.80 13.08 29.13
C ALA A 205 -29.80 13.62 30.16
N GLY A 206 -29.64 14.93 30.26
CA GLY A 206 -28.69 15.60 31.14
C GLY A 206 -27.32 15.89 30.51
N TYR A 207 -27.08 15.41 29.30
CA TYR A 207 -25.83 15.63 28.57
C TYR A 207 -26.07 16.46 27.31
N GLU A 208 -25.04 17.15 26.85
CA GLU A 208 -25.00 17.90 25.59
C GLU A 208 -23.79 17.55 24.74
N GLU A 209 -23.94 17.63 23.43
CA GLU A 209 -22.87 17.34 22.48
C GLU A 209 -21.81 18.44 22.52
N ARG A 210 -20.55 18.05 22.70
CA ARG A 210 -19.37 18.90 22.58
C ARG A 210 -18.24 18.13 21.89
N LYS A 211 -17.84 18.53 20.69
CA LYS A 211 -16.73 17.95 19.94
C LYS A 211 -16.77 16.41 19.86
N ASP A 212 -17.85 15.87 19.32
CA ASP A 212 -18.09 14.43 19.19
C ASP A 212 -18.08 13.63 20.51
N ALA A 213 -18.36 14.27 21.63
CA ALA A 213 -18.53 13.65 22.95
C ALA A 213 -19.76 14.23 23.65
N CYS A 214 -20.32 13.49 24.63
CA CYS A 214 -21.40 13.96 25.47
C CYS A 214 -20.85 14.42 26.84
N SER A 215 -21.04 15.69 27.14
CA SER A 215 -20.62 16.31 28.41
C SER A 215 -21.85 16.67 29.23
N GLU A 216 -21.74 16.65 30.56
CA GLU A 216 -22.82 17.09 31.44
C GLU A 216 -23.26 18.51 31.07
N ARG A 217 -24.57 18.70 30.96
CA ARG A 217 -25.18 20.01 30.76
C ARG A 217 -24.99 20.80 32.05
N LEU A 218 -24.09 21.78 32.06
CA LEU A 218 -23.92 22.68 33.19
C LEU A 218 -25.27 23.44 33.39
N GLY A 219 -26.06 22.98 34.35
CA GLY A 219 -27.29 23.63 34.74
C GLY A 219 -26.99 25.06 35.18
N ASN A 220 -27.72 26.02 34.62
CA ASN A 220 -27.62 27.43 35.01
C ASN A 220 -28.33 27.63 36.36
N TRP A 221 -27.70 27.12 37.47
CA TRP A 221 -28.22 27.27 38.83
C TRP A 221 -28.17 28.71 39.36
N ARG A 222 -27.84 29.68 38.51
CA ARG A 222 -27.79 31.11 38.87
C ARG A 222 -29.11 31.84 38.81
N ALA A 223 -30.24 31.17 38.46
CA ALA A 223 -31.53 31.85 38.26
C ALA A 223 -32.52 31.64 39.41
N LEU A 224 -32.19 31.00 40.51
CA LEU A 224 -33.16 30.70 41.61
C LEU A 224 -32.76 31.28 42.99
N MET A 225 -31.80 32.18 43.08
CA MET A 225 -31.54 32.89 44.33
C MET A 225 -31.55 34.38 44.15
N SER A 226 -32.71 34.92 43.79
CA SER A 226 -33.01 36.35 44.00
C SER A 226 -34.51 36.53 44.17
N VAL A 227 -35.03 36.07 45.33
CA VAL A 227 -36.26 36.63 45.94
C VAL A 227 -36.01 36.59 47.42
N GLU A 228 -35.61 37.69 47.97
CA GLU A 228 -36.14 38.43 49.15
C GLU A 228 -35.23 39.58 49.42
#